data_6fcb4da28711966da8a8664deffba69e
#
_entry.id   6fcb4da28711966da8a8664deffba69e
#
_cell.length_a   1.000
_cell.length_b   1.000
_cell.length_c   1.000
_cell.angle_alpha   90.00
_cell.angle_beta   90.00
_cell.angle_gamma   90.00
#
_symmetry.space_group_name_H-M   'P 1'
#
loop_
_entity.id
_entity.type
_entity.pdbx_description
1 polymer ?
#
loop_
_entity_poly.entity_id
_entity_poly.type
_entity_poly.pdbx_seq_one_letter_code
_entity_poly.pdbx_strand_id
1 'polypeptide(L)'
;MSEQTSQATLVAHGDRPRTGGADRKAVDVAVGVLMQADGAFLLTSRPEGKVYAGYWEFPGGKLEAGESVADALARELEEELGIRIGGAEPWRTEAVDYPHALVRLHFCKVTDWQGELQMREGQHFCWQQLPVTVHPVLPGALPVLRWLADERQWSGEITELPLDPATGTRLGA
;
A
#
# COMPACT_ATOMS: atom_id res chain seq x y z
N MET A 1 31.51 0.75 5.83
CA MET A 1 30.82 -0.55 5.79
C MET A 1 29.36 -0.29 6.12
N SER A 2 28.52 -0.22 5.10
CA SER A 2 27.07 -0.07 5.33
C SER A 2 26.54 -1.43 5.71
N GLU A 3 26.11 -1.58 6.96
CA GLU A 3 25.32 -2.72 7.37
C GLU A 3 24.01 -2.71 6.58
N GLN A 4 23.96 -3.52 5.53
CA GLN A 4 22.68 -3.90 4.93
C GLN A 4 21.97 -4.76 5.97
N THR A 5 21.13 -4.11 6.76
CA THR A 5 20.15 -4.81 7.58
C THR A 5 19.25 -5.54 6.59
N SER A 6 19.43 -6.85 6.48
CA SER A 6 18.54 -7.72 5.72
C SER A 6 17.15 -7.58 6.34
N GLN A 7 16.31 -6.74 5.74
CA GLN A 7 14.91 -6.66 6.15
C GLN A 7 14.26 -8.01 5.90
N ALA A 8 13.71 -8.59 6.95
CA ALA A 8 12.98 -9.84 6.84
C ALA A 8 11.78 -9.66 5.89
N THR A 9 11.60 -10.59 4.96
CA THR A 9 10.44 -10.59 4.06
C THR A 9 9.16 -10.80 4.85
N LEU A 10 8.18 -9.93 4.66
CA LEU A 10 6.85 -10.09 5.24
C LEU A 10 6.13 -11.24 4.53
N VAL A 11 5.73 -12.27 5.27
CA VAL A 11 4.95 -13.39 4.73
C VAL A 11 3.46 -13.13 4.95
N ALA A 12 2.74 -12.87 3.87
CA ALA A 12 1.30 -12.67 3.90
C ALA A 12 0.56 -14.01 3.76
N HIS A 13 -0.41 -14.26 4.63
CA HIS A 13 -1.24 -15.48 4.58
C HIS A 13 -0.41 -16.76 4.47
N GLY A 14 0.49 -16.97 5.44
CA GLY A 14 1.40 -18.11 5.47
C GLY A 14 0.74 -19.49 5.46
N ASP A 15 -0.54 -19.54 5.80
CA ASP A 15 -1.42 -20.72 5.77
C ASP A 15 -1.91 -21.09 4.35
N ARG A 16 -1.75 -20.20 3.36
CA ARG A 16 -2.19 -20.41 1.98
C ARG A 16 -1.08 -20.97 1.10
N PRO A 17 -1.40 -21.88 0.15
CA PRO A 17 -0.41 -22.39 -0.81
C PRO A 17 0.22 -21.28 -1.63
N ARG A 18 1.53 -21.42 -1.94
CA ARG A 18 2.29 -20.50 -2.79
C ARG A 18 2.27 -21.00 -4.24
N THR A 19 2.01 -20.10 -5.19
CA THR A 19 2.14 -20.39 -6.62
C THR A 19 3.53 -19.99 -7.12
N GLY A 20 4.06 -20.67 -8.14
CA GLY A 20 5.33 -20.34 -8.80
C GLY A 20 6.57 -21.00 -8.20
N GLY A 21 6.43 -21.87 -7.19
CA GLY A 21 7.55 -22.64 -6.64
C GLY A 21 8.56 -21.79 -5.83
N ALA A 22 9.69 -22.43 -5.44
CA ALA A 22 10.72 -21.80 -4.61
C ALA A 22 11.55 -20.72 -5.33
N ASP A 23 11.59 -20.75 -6.68
CA ASP A 23 12.42 -19.87 -7.51
C ASP A 23 11.66 -18.69 -8.12
N ARG A 24 10.48 -18.35 -7.60
CA ARG A 24 9.73 -17.22 -8.13
C ARG A 24 10.47 -15.90 -7.89
N LYS A 25 10.55 -15.10 -8.95
CA LYS A 25 11.23 -13.79 -8.90
C LYS A 25 10.34 -12.75 -8.26
N ALA A 26 10.95 -11.84 -7.51
CA ALA A 26 10.28 -10.66 -6.99
C ALA A 26 9.86 -9.73 -8.13
N VAL A 27 8.62 -9.26 -8.08
CA VAL A 27 8.09 -8.24 -8.98
C VAL A 27 8.24 -6.88 -8.31
N ASP A 28 8.88 -5.93 -8.99
CA ASP A 28 9.02 -4.57 -8.49
C ASP A 28 7.74 -3.76 -8.72
N VAL A 29 7.28 -3.12 -7.65
CA VAL A 29 6.04 -2.33 -7.63
C VAL A 29 6.33 -0.96 -7.03
N ALA A 30 5.94 0.11 -7.73
CA ALA A 30 6.00 1.46 -7.22
C ALA A 30 4.72 1.79 -6.46
N VAL A 31 4.84 2.30 -5.24
CA VAL A 31 3.70 2.61 -4.37
C VAL A 31 3.77 4.03 -3.88
N GLY A 32 2.68 4.78 -4.01
CA GLY A 32 2.57 6.17 -3.60
C GLY A 32 1.85 6.34 -2.28
N VAL A 33 2.51 6.98 -1.32
CA VAL A 33 1.89 7.46 -0.10
C VAL A 33 1.56 8.94 -0.31
N LEU A 34 0.38 9.20 -0.86
CA LEU A 34 -0.11 10.56 -1.09
C LEU A 34 -0.59 11.14 0.23
N MET A 35 -0.05 12.31 0.59
CA MET A 35 -0.40 12.98 1.85
C MET A 35 -0.84 14.40 1.61
N GLN A 36 -1.95 14.77 2.26
CA GLN A 36 -2.42 16.14 2.35
C GLN A 36 -1.65 16.92 3.43
N ALA A 37 -1.79 18.24 3.42
CA ALA A 37 -1.13 19.12 4.40
C ALA A 37 -1.52 18.82 5.86
N ASP A 38 -2.72 18.30 6.09
CA ASP A 38 -3.20 17.90 7.41
C ASP A 38 -2.67 16.52 7.86
N GLY A 39 -1.89 15.86 7.02
CA GLY A 39 -1.33 14.54 7.27
C GLY A 39 -2.22 13.37 6.86
N ALA A 40 -3.41 13.61 6.33
CA ALA A 40 -4.25 12.54 5.79
C ALA A 40 -3.55 11.88 4.59
N PHE A 41 -3.63 10.56 4.53
CA PHE A 41 -3.05 9.76 3.44
C PHE A 41 -4.14 9.00 2.67
N LEU A 42 -3.88 8.76 1.39
CA LEU A 42 -4.83 8.13 0.48
C LEU A 42 -4.71 6.61 0.51
N LEU A 43 -5.83 5.93 0.75
CA LEU A 43 -6.00 4.52 0.48
C LEU A 43 -7.02 4.31 -0.64
N THR A 44 -6.80 3.27 -1.44
CA THR A 44 -7.72 2.84 -2.50
C THR A 44 -8.06 1.38 -2.32
N SER A 45 -9.30 1.00 -2.67
CA SER A 45 -9.70 -0.40 -2.64
C SER A 45 -9.30 -1.10 -3.95
N ARG A 46 -8.93 -2.37 -3.85
CA ARG A 46 -8.64 -3.17 -5.05
C ARG A 46 -9.95 -3.48 -5.79
N PRO A 47 -10.01 -3.23 -7.12
CA PRO A 47 -11.23 -3.42 -7.88
C PRO A 47 -11.61 -4.90 -8.00
N GLU A 48 -12.87 -5.14 -8.36
CA GLU A 48 -13.34 -6.49 -8.67
C GLU A 48 -12.50 -7.14 -9.78
N GLY A 49 -12.32 -8.46 -9.70
CA GLY A 49 -11.52 -9.22 -10.65
C GLY A 49 -10.02 -9.24 -10.35
N LYS A 50 -9.54 -8.42 -9.43
CA LYS A 50 -8.16 -8.46 -8.94
C LYS A 50 -8.02 -9.43 -7.77
N VAL A 51 -6.82 -9.97 -7.58
CA VAL A 51 -6.48 -10.70 -6.34
C VAL A 51 -6.66 -9.75 -5.17
N TYR A 52 -7.22 -10.23 -4.06
CA TYR A 52 -7.56 -9.39 -2.91
C TYR A 52 -8.57 -8.26 -3.22
N ALA A 53 -9.51 -8.49 -4.13
CA ALA A 53 -10.58 -7.52 -4.40
C ALA A 53 -11.24 -7.03 -3.10
N GLY A 54 -11.47 -5.72 -3.01
CA GLY A 54 -12.05 -5.08 -1.82
C GLY A 54 -11.07 -4.75 -0.71
N TYR A 55 -9.84 -5.26 -0.73
CA TYR A 55 -8.80 -4.86 0.23
C TYR A 55 -8.32 -3.44 -0.06
N TRP A 56 -7.96 -2.72 1.00
CA TRP A 56 -7.47 -1.35 0.94
C TRP A 56 -5.95 -1.32 0.94
N GLU A 57 -5.39 -0.51 0.07
CA GLU A 57 -3.96 -0.38 -0.17
C GLU A 57 -3.56 1.04 -0.53
N PHE A 58 -2.27 1.32 -0.50
CA PHE A 58 -1.72 2.52 -1.13
C PHE A 58 -1.69 2.34 -2.65
N PRO A 59 -2.02 3.38 -3.44
CA PRO A 59 -2.07 3.27 -4.89
C PRO A 59 -0.68 3.11 -5.52
N GLY A 60 -0.63 2.46 -6.66
CA GLY A 60 0.59 2.22 -7.41
C GLY A 60 0.47 1.05 -8.37
N GLY A 61 1.59 0.60 -8.90
CA GLY A 61 1.60 -0.52 -9.83
C GLY A 61 2.99 -0.99 -10.20
N LYS A 62 3.03 -2.03 -11.01
CA LYS A 62 4.27 -2.70 -11.43
C LYS A 62 5.13 -1.81 -12.30
N LEU A 63 6.45 -1.89 -12.12
CA LEU A 63 7.41 -1.30 -13.02
C LEU A 63 7.39 -2.04 -14.36
N GLU A 64 7.44 -1.29 -15.45
CA GLU A 64 7.72 -1.82 -16.77
C GLU A 64 9.24 -1.92 -16.99
N ALA A 65 9.65 -2.69 -17.99
CA ALA A 65 11.06 -2.89 -18.30
C ALA A 65 11.77 -1.54 -18.56
N GLY A 66 12.87 -1.29 -17.84
CA GLY A 66 13.66 -0.07 -17.96
C GLY A 66 13.07 1.16 -17.27
N GLU A 67 11.93 1.05 -16.63
CA GLU A 67 11.28 2.13 -15.89
C GLU A 67 11.94 2.36 -14.52
N SER A 68 12.13 3.63 -14.14
CA SER A 68 12.45 3.97 -12.76
C SER A 68 11.21 3.86 -11.88
N VAL A 69 11.41 3.75 -10.56
CA VAL A 69 10.30 3.76 -9.59
C VAL A 69 9.46 5.04 -9.72
N ALA A 70 10.11 6.20 -9.84
CA ALA A 70 9.41 7.47 -9.98
C ALA A 70 8.59 7.56 -11.27
N ASP A 71 9.12 7.09 -12.40
CA ASP A 71 8.41 7.09 -13.67
C ASP A 71 7.23 6.11 -13.66
N ALA A 72 7.42 4.92 -13.10
CA ALA A 72 6.36 3.95 -12.93
C ALA A 72 5.22 4.49 -12.06
N LEU A 73 5.57 5.13 -10.94
CA LEU A 73 4.58 5.71 -10.04
C LEU A 73 3.80 6.83 -10.73
N ALA A 74 4.49 7.73 -11.44
CA ALA A 74 3.84 8.82 -12.18
C ALA A 74 2.86 8.28 -13.23
N ARG A 75 3.27 7.26 -13.98
CA ARG A 75 2.43 6.61 -14.99
C ARG A 75 1.23 5.92 -14.35
N GLU A 76 1.43 5.11 -13.33
CA GLU A 76 0.35 4.38 -12.66
C GLU A 76 -0.68 5.30 -12.02
N LEU A 77 -0.25 6.36 -11.35
CA LEU A 77 -1.18 7.31 -10.72
C LEU A 77 -1.97 8.13 -11.76
N GLU A 78 -1.38 8.42 -12.93
CA GLU A 78 -2.13 9.02 -14.02
C GLU A 78 -3.15 8.05 -14.62
N GLU A 79 -2.77 6.80 -14.86
CA GLU A 79 -3.65 5.76 -15.40
C GLU A 79 -4.81 5.41 -14.46
N GLU A 80 -4.52 5.23 -13.17
CA GLU A 80 -5.50 4.75 -12.19
C GLU A 80 -6.33 5.88 -11.58
N LEU A 81 -5.73 7.03 -11.30
CA LEU A 81 -6.33 8.11 -10.53
C LEU A 81 -6.50 9.42 -11.30
N GLY A 82 -5.96 9.52 -12.51
CA GLY A 82 -6.09 10.73 -13.34
C GLY A 82 -5.33 11.93 -12.82
N ILE A 83 -4.34 11.76 -11.97
CA ILE A 83 -3.52 12.82 -11.40
C ILE A 83 -2.10 12.80 -11.96
N ARG A 84 -1.46 13.98 -11.96
CA ARG A 84 -0.04 14.15 -12.30
C ARG A 84 0.72 14.55 -11.05
N ILE A 85 1.63 13.69 -10.62
CA ILE A 85 2.45 13.96 -9.45
C ILE A 85 3.61 14.89 -9.77
N GLY A 86 3.92 15.83 -8.87
CA GLY A 86 5.04 16.77 -9.00
C GLY A 86 6.39 16.16 -8.66
N GLY A 87 6.39 15.08 -7.86
CA GLY A 87 7.59 14.36 -7.47
C GLY A 87 7.24 13.16 -6.63
N ALA A 88 8.15 12.19 -6.58
CA ALA A 88 8.05 11.01 -5.75
C ALA A 88 9.31 10.91 -4.88
N GLU A 89 9.19 11.20 -3.60
CA GLU A 89 10.29 11.10 -2.65
C GLU A 89 10.48 9.64 -2.23
N PRO A 90 11.59 8.97 -2.59
CA PRO A 90 11.87 7.63 -2.13
C PRO A 90 11.87 7.57 -0.61
N TRP A 91 11.19 6.60 -0.07
CA TRP A 91 11.06 6.45 1.39
C TRP A 91 11.61 5.13 1.88
N ARG A 92 10.91 4.03 1.58
CA ARG A 92 11.31 2.69 2.03
C ARG A 92 10.98 1.64 0.99
N THR A 93 11.60 0.47 1.13
CA THR A 93 11.34 -0.71 0.33
C THR A 93 11.00 -1.87 1.26
N GLU A 94 9.99 -2.66 0.90
CA GLU A 94 9.54 -3.83 1.64
C GLU A 94 9.32 -4.99 0.69
N ALA A 95 9.83 -6.17 1.04
CA ALA A 95 9.53 -7.39 0.32
C ALA A 95 8.35 -8.11 0.97
N VAL A 96 7.36 -8.48 0.18
CA VAL A 96 6.17 -9.18 0.65
C VAL A 96 5.97 -10.47 -0.14
N ASP A 97 5.91 -11.57 0.58
CA ASP A 97 5.63 -12.89 0.04
C ASP A 97 4.13 -13.18 0.13
N TYR A 98 3.41 -12.90 -0.96
CA TYR A 98 2.00 -13.25 -1.09
C TYR A 98 1.83 -14.67 -1.63
N PRO A 99 0.69 -15.33 -1.41
CA PRO A 99 0.41 -16.64 -2.01
C PRO A 99 0.58 -16.66 -3.54
N HIS A 100 0.21 -15.57 -4.22
CA HIS A 100 0.22 -15.47 -5.69
C HIS A 100 1.49 -14.86 -6.28
N ALA A 101 2.27 -14.11 -5.51
CA ALA A 101 3.45 -13.41 -6.00
C ALA A 101 4.39 -12.99 -4.86
N LEU A 102 5.68 -13.01 -5.15
CA LEU A 102 6.69 -12.31 -4.36
C LEU A 102 6.83 -10.90 -4.93
N VAL A 103 6.63 -9.87 -4.13
CA VAL A 103 6.72 -8.47 -4.57
C VAL A 103 7.76 -7.70 -3.77
N ARG A 104 8.40 -6.76 -4.43
CA ARG A 104 9.22 -5.74 -3.79
C ARG A 104 8.53 -4.40 -3.97
N LEU A 105 8.02 -3.87 -2.85
CA LEU A 105 7.26 -2.63 -2.82
C LEU A 105 8.21 -1.47 -2.57
N HIS A 106 8.27 -0.54 -3.51
CA HIS A 106 9.05 0.70 -3.42
C HIS A 106 8.10 1.84 -3.05
N PHE A 107 8.13 2.24 -1.78
CA PHE A 107 7.27 3.30 -1.26
C PHE A 107 7.90 4.68 -1.46
N CYS A 108 7.12 5.57 -2.04
CA CYS A 108 7.47 6.98 -2.21
C CYS A 108 6.43 7.86 -1.55
N LYS A 109 6.86 8.92 -0.87
CA LYS A 109 5.98 9.98 -0.40
C LYS A 109 5.66 10.93 -1.54
N VAL A 110 4.39 11.29 -1.67
CA VAL A 110 3.89 12.23 -2.68
C VAL A 110 3.05 13.29 -1.98
N THR A 111 3.48 14.54 -2.02
CA THR A 111 2.79 15.65 -1.35
C THR A 111 2.31 16.71 -2.34
N ASP A 112 2.68 16.61 -3.61
CA ASP A 112 2.33 17.55 -4.66
C ASP A 112 1.81 16.82 -5.90
N TRP A 113 0.63 17.19 -6.35
CA TRP A 113 0.02 16.68 -7.57
C TRP A 113 -0.99 17.67 -8.14
N GLN A 114 -1.28 17.50 -9.42
CA GLN A 114 -2.27 18.27 -10.16
C GLN A 114 -3.41 17.36 -10.61
N GLY A 115 -4.61 17.91 -10.66
CA GLY A 115 -5.82 17.19 -11.06
C GLY A 115 -6.64 16.69 -9.88
N GLU A 116 -7.87 16.32 -10.17
CA GLU A 116 -8.79 15.72 -9.21
C GLU A 116 -8.75 14.20 -9.33
N LEU A 117 -8.89 13.51 -8.20
CA LEU A 117 -8.91 12.06 -8.16
C LEU A 117 -10.10 11.52 -8.97
N GLN A 118 -9.80 10.65 -9.92
CA GLN A 118 -10.76 9.92 -10.74
C GLN A 118 -10.52 8.42 -10.57
N MET A 119 -11.53 7.70 -10.10
CA MET A 119 -11.43 6.25 -9.92
C MET A 119 -11.64 5.53 -11.26
N ARG A 120 -10.61 5.50 -12.09
CA ARG A 120 -10.66 5.04 -13.48
C ARG A 120 -10.81 3.52 -13.64
N GLU A 121 -10.55 2.76 -12.56
CA GLU A 121 -10.64 1.29 -12.57
C GLU A 121 -11.83 0.76 -11.75
N GLY A 122 -12.75 1.62 -11.37
CA GLY A 122 -13.92 1.24 -10.56
C GLY A 122 -13.60 0.98 -9.09
N GLN A 123 -12.40 1.32 -8.63
CA GLN A 123 -12.01 1.26 -7.23
C GLN A 123 -12.65 2.42 -6.44
N HIS A 124 -12.63 2.28 -5.11
CA HIS A 124 -12.99 3.35 -4.19
C HIS A 124 -11.73 3.99 -3.60
N PHE A 125 -11.86 5.20 -3.09
CA PHE A 125 -10.77 5.85 -2.36
C PHE A 125 -11.27 6.44 -1.03
N CYS A 126 -10.36 6.59 -0.09
CA CYS A 126 -10.64 7.23 1.18
C CYS A 126 -9.38 7.90 1.74
N TRP A 127 -9.51 9.15 2.15
CA TRP A 127 -8.49 9.82 2.92
C TRP A 127 -8.56 9.34 4.37
N GLN A 128 -7.44 8.88 4.88
CA GLN A 128 -7.35 8.24 6.19
C GLN A 128 -6.35 8.96 7.09
N GLN A 129 -6.54 8.79 8.37
CA GLN A 129 -5.61 9.11 9.43
C GLN A 129 -5.44 7.88 10.32
N LEU A 130 -4.48 7.90 11.26
CA LEU A 130 -4.35 6.83 12.24
C LEU A 130 -5.37 7.00 13.38
N PRO A 131 -6.04 5.94 13.79
CA PRO A 131 -6.06 4.60 13.21
C PRO A 131 -6.89 4.55 11.92
N VAL A 132 -6.48 3.68 10.99
CA VAL A 132 -7.23 3.45 9.75
C VAL A 132 -8.55 2.76 10.05
N THR A 133 -9.63 3.26 9.47
CA THR A 133 -11.00 2.79 9.73
C THR A 133 -11.58 1.93 8.61
N VAL A 134 -10.95 1.90 7.43
CA VAL A 134 -11.36 1.04 6.31
C VAL A 134 -10.81 -0.36 6.45
N HIS A 135 -11.56 -1.36 6.01
CA HIS A 135 -11.24 -2.79 6.16
C HIS A 135 -11.61 -3.59 4.92
N PRO A 136 -10.96 -4.72 4.68
CA PRO A 136 -9.68 -5.15 5.23
C PRO A 136 -8.50 -4.39 4.61
N VAL A 137 -7.42 -4.25 5.35
CA VAL A 137 -6.18 -3.62 4.84
C VAL A 137 -5.27 -4.70 4.26
N LEU A 138 -4.73 -4.43 3.08
CA LEU A 138 -3.79 -5.34 2.43
C LEU A 138 -2.53 -5.51 3.28
N PRO A 139 -2.02 -6.73 3.49
CA PRO A 139 -0.86 -6.96 4.35
C PRO A 139 0.35 -6.09 4.04
N GLY A 140 0.65 -5.84 2.76
CA GLY A 140 1.76 -4.96 2.36
C GLY A 140 1.59 -3.48 2.72
N ALA A 141 0.40 -3.04 3.09
CA ALA A 141 0.15 -1.69 3.57
C ALA A 141 0.42 -1.52 5.09
N LEU A 142 0.38 -2.61 5.85
CA LEU A 142 0.54 -2.55 7.30
C LEU A 142 1.90 -2.00 7.76
N PRO A 143 3.04 -2.36 7.15
CA PRO A 143 4.33 -1.76 7.51
C PRO A 143 4.33 -0.24 7.34
N VAL A 144 3.70 0.29 6.30
CA VAL A 144 3.61 1.74 6.05
C VAL A 144 2.87 2.45 7.18
N LEU A 145 1.78 1.87 7.66
CA LEU A 145 1.02 2.43 8.79
C LEU A 145 1.87 2.48 10.06
N ARG A 146 2.71 1.47 10.30
CA ARG A 146 3.66 1.47 11.42
C ARG A 146 4.73 2.54 11.27
N TRP A 147 5.28 2.72 10.07
CA TRP A 147 6.27 3.78 9.80
C TRP A 147 5.67 5.17 9.97
N LEU A 148 4.43 5.39 9.53
CA LEU A 148 3.71 6.64 9.77
C LEU A 148 3.45 6.87 11.26
N ALA A 149 3.07 5.82 11.98
CA ALA A 149 2.88 5.89 13.43
C ALA A 149 4.18 6.30 14.15
N ASP A 150 5.31 5.68 13.78
CA ASP A 150 6.62 5.99 14.36
C ASP A 150 7.01 7.44 14.07
N GLU A 151 6.91 7.90 12.83
CA GLU A 151 7.23 9.28 12.46
C GLU A 151 6.38 10.32 13.20
N ARG A 152 5.12 9.96 13.48
CA ARG A 152 4.13 10.85 14.13
C ARG A 152 4.10 10.69 15.65
N GLN A 153 4.94 9.82 16.20
CA GLN A 153 4.91 9.47 17.62
C GLN A 153 3.52 9.02 18.09
N TRP A 154 2.83 8.30 17.22
CA TRP A 154 1.52 7.73 17.49
C TRP A 154 1.66 6.46 18.32
N SER A 155 1.02 6.42 19.49
CA SER A 155 1.08 5.28 20.42
C SER A 155 -0.17 4.40 20.42
N GLY A 156 -1.19 4.77 19.63
CA GLY A 156 -2.45 4.01 19.50
C GLY A 156 -2.35 2.88 18.48
N GLU A 157 -3.45 2.18 18.29
CA GLU A 157 -3.60 1.18 17.23
C GLU A 157 -3.45 1.82 15.85
N ILE A 158 -2.86 1.11 14.89
CA ILE A 158 -2.70 1.60 13.52
C ILE A 158 -3.95 1.36 12.66
N THR A 159 -4.74 0.35 13.01
CA THR A 159 -6.04 0.07 12.38
C THR A 159 -7.11 -0.03 13.45
N GLU A 160 -8.27 0.50 13.16
CA GLU A 160 -9.45 0.27 13.97
C GLU A 160 -10.13 -1.01 13.50
N LEU A 161 -10.31 -1.96 14.41
CA LEU A 161 -11.00 -3.21 14.07
C LEU A 161 -12.49 -2.93 13.86
N PRO A 162 -13.12 -3.58 12.86
CA PRO A 162 -14.55 -3.42 12.63
C PRO A 162 -15.35 -3.86 13.86
N LEU A 163 -16.44 -3.17 14.09
CA LEU A 163 -17.41 -3.59 15.12
C LEU A 163 -18.27 -4.73 14.55
N ASP A 164 -18.53 -5.72 15.39
CA ASP A 164 -19.58 -6.70 15.10
C ASP A 164 -20.94 -5.98 15.04
N PRO A 165 -21.63 -6.02 13.91
CA PRO A 165 -22.92 -5.32 13.76
C PRO A 165 -24.01 -5.84 14.69
N ALA A 166 -23.88 -7.08 15.19
CA ALA A 166 -24.87 -7.69 16.09
C ALA A 166 -24.64 -7.32 17.57
N THR A 167 -23.39 -7.13 17.99
CA THR A 167 -23.02 -6.94 19.40
C THR A 167 -22.41 -5.58 19.69
N GLY A 168 -21.96 -4.84 18.65
CA GLY A 168 -21.21 -3.61 18.82
C GLY A 168 -19.81 -3.79 19.41
N THR A 169 -19.35 -5.04 19.52
CA THR A 169 -18.03 -5.40 20.07
C THR A 169 -16.98 -5.39 18.95
N ARG A 170 -15.75 -4.99 19.24
CA ARG A 170 -14.66 -5.02 18.24
C ARG A 170 -14.30 -6.48 17.91
N LEU A 171 -14.27 -6.79 16.60
CA LEU A 171 -13.88 -8.12 16.12
C LEU A 171 -12.36 -8.29 16.28
N GLY A 172 -11.94 -9.41 16.87
CA GLY A 172 -10.51 -9.75 16.99
C GLY A 172 -9.84 -9.29 18.28
N ALA A 173 -10.61 -8.97 19.28
CA ALA A 173 -10.09 -8.78 20.63
C ALA A 173 -9.80 -10.12 21.32
#